data_3c6112597f401519445906e3081aad3e
#
_entry.id   3c6112597f401519445906e3081aad3e
#
_cell.length_a   1.000
_cell.length_b   1.000
_cell.length_c   1.000
_cell.angle_alpha   90.00
_cell.angle_beta   90.00
_cell.angle_gamma   90.00
#
_symmetry.space_group_name_H-M   'P 1'
#
loop_
_entity.id
_entity.type
_entity.pdbx_description
1 polymer ?
#
loop_
_entity_poly.entity_id
_entity_poly.type
_entity_poly.pdbx_seq_one_letter_code
_entity_poly.pdbx_strand_id
1 'polypeptide(L)'
;VTLIGLCTLAYLLTLGDRVLIFKRGLASRPIVIPDDVARAIPDEDLPPYTILVPAYNEPEVVGDLIAAMDALEYPRDRLQVLLLLEADDQTTIDAAKACGESDVITILLVPPAEPRTKPKACNYGLHFATGDIVTIFDAEDLPEPLQLRRVVAAFRDLPDNVACVQAKL
;
A
#
# COMPACT_ATOMS: atom_id res chain seq x y z
N VAL A 1 10.29 -18.34 -41.24
CA VAL A 1 8.85 -18.73 -41.13
C VAL A 1 8.57 -19.38 -39.75
N THR A 2 9.36 -20.34 -39.31
CA THR A 2 9.18 -21.07 -38.04
C THR A 2 9.24 -20.16 -36.80
N LEU A 3 10.21 -19.23 -36.74
CA LEU A 3 10.34 -18.29 -35.61
C LEU A 3 9.12 -17.35 -35.50
N ILE A 4 8.65 -16.82 -36.63
CA ILE A 4 7.47 -15.96 -36.67
C ILE A 4 6.24 -16.73 -36.16
N GLY A 5 6.06 -17.97 -36.62
CA GLY A 5 4.97 -18.84 -36.18
C GLY A 5 5.02 -19.09 -34.66
N LEU A 6 6.20 -19.33 -34.10
CA LEU A 6 6.39 -19.56 -32.66
C LEU A 6 6.10 -18.30 -31.82
N CYS A 7 6.56 -17.14 -32.28
CA CYS A 7 6.25 -15.85 -31.64
C CYS A 7 4.75 -15.53 -31.70
N THR A 8 4.10 -15.79 -32.86
CA THR A 8 2.65 -15.58 -32.98
C THR A 8 1.87 -16.49 -32.04
N LEU A 9 2.25 -17.76 -31.95
CA LEU A 9 1.62 -18.70 -31.03
C LEU A 9 1.77 -18.25 -29.56
N ALA A 10 2.97 -17.88 -29.15
CA ALA A 10 3.23 -17.38 -27.81
C ALA A 10 2.40 -16.11 -27.50
N TYR A 11 2.29 -15.20 -28.46
CA TYR A 11 1.44 -14.01 -28.35
C TYR A 11 -0.04 -14.38 -28.20
N LEU A 12 -0.55 -15.31 -28.99
CA LEU A 12 -1.95 -15.74 -28.91
C LEU A 12 -2.25 -16.45 -27.58
N LEU A 13 -1.31 -17.22 -27.04
CA LEU A 13 -1.45 -17.85 -25.73
C LEU A 13 -1.52 -16.80 -24.61
N THR A 14 -0.63 -15.79 -24.63
CA THR A 14 -0.67 -14.69 -23.66
C THR A 14 -1.95 -13.85 -23.77
N LEU A 15 -2.44 -13.62 -24.97
CA LEU A 15 -3.70 -12.93 -25.20
C LEU A 15 -4.89 -13.74 -24.65
N GLY A 16 -4.90 -15.04 -24.90
CA GLY A 16 -5.92 -15.97 -24.36
C GLY A 16 -5.94 -15.97 -22.84
N ASP A 17 -4.77 -16.01 -22.19
CA ASP A 17 -4.65 -15.93 -20.74
C ASP A 17 -5.19 -14.60 -20.20
N ARG A 18 -4.86 -13.47 -20.82
CA ARG A 18 -5.39 -12.15 -20.43
C ARG A 18 -6.91 -12.07 -20.54
N VAL A 19 -7.50 -12.63 -21.60
CA VAL A 19 -8.96 -12.71 -21.76
C VAL A 19 -9.59 -13.57 -20.67
N LEU A 20 -8.94 -14.68 -20.30
CA LEU A 20 -9.40 -15.55 -19.23
C LEU A 20 -9.36 -14.86 -17.87
N ILE A 21 -8.26 -14.15 -17.55
CA ILE A 21 -8.11 -13.36 -16.33
C ILE A 21 -9.19 -12.27 -16.29
N PHE A 22 -9.39 -11.55 -17.39
CA PHE A 22 -10.42 -10.52 -17.49
C PHE A 22 -11.83 -11.07 -17.23
N LYS A 23 -12.19 -12.21 -17.85
CA LYS A 23 -13.48 -12.88 -17.61
C LYS A 23 -13.66 -13.32 -16.15
N ARG A 24 -12.59 -13.84 -15.52
CA ARG A 24 -12.61 -14.20 -14.10
C ARG A 24 -12.77 -12.96 -13.23
N GLY A 25 -12.10 -11.86 -13.54
CA GLY A 25 -12.24 -10.58 -12.85
C GLY A 25 -13.67 -10.02 -12.92
N LEU A 26 -14.31 -10.09 -14.09
CA LEU A 26 -15.72 -9.68 -14.25
C LEU A 26 -16.70 -10.57 -13.45
N ALA A 27 -16.37 -11.84 -13.24
CA ALA A 27 -17.19 -12.76 -12.48
C ALA A 27 -16.93 -12.68 -10.97
N SER A 28 -15.84 -12.07 -10.54
CA SER A 28 -15.51 -11.89 -9.13
C SER A 28 -16.42 -10.84 -8.51
N ARG A 29 -16.91 -11.12 -7.30
CA ARG A 29 -17.65 -10.13 -6.52
C ARG A 29 -16.69 -9.40 -5.58
N PRO A 30 -16.69 -8.06 -5.54
CA PRO A 30 -15.88 -7.33 -4.57
C PRO A 30 -16.38 -7.65 -3.15
N ILE A 31 -15.43 -7.77 -2.23
CA ILE A 31 -15.76 -7.83 -0.81
C ILE A 31 -16.09 -6.40 -0.39
N VAL A 32 -17.29 -6.20 0.14
CA VAL A 32 -17.75 -4.90 0.63
C VAL A 32 -17.91 -5.01 2.14
N ILE A 33 -17.14 -4.28 2.89
CA ILE A 33 -17.22 -4.20 4.35
C ILE A 33 -17.93 -2.90 4.72
N PRO A 34 -19.14 -2.96 5.31
CA PRO A 34 -19.85 -1.78 5.80
C PRO A 34 -19.11 -1.10 6.96
N ASP A 35 -19.37 0.18 7.17
CA ASP A 35 -18.73 0.98 8.22
C ASP A 35 -18.97 0.45 9.63
N ASP A 36 -20.21 0.02 9.90
CA ASP A 36 -20.61 -0.55 11.18
C ASP A 36 -19.84 -1.84 11.48
N VAL A 37 -19.60 -2.68 10.48
CA VAL A 37 -18.79 -3.91 10.61
C VAL A 37 -17.33 -3.56 10.87
N ALA A 38 -16.78 -2.58 10.15
CA ALA A 38 -15.40 -2.15 10.35
C ALA A 38 -15.17 -1.53 11.75
N ARG A 39 -16.13 -0.74 12.25
CA ARG A 39 -16.07 -0.13 13.59
C ARG A 39 -16.42 -1.10 14.71
N ALA A 40 -17.11 -2.19 14.43
CA ALA A 40 -17.45 -3.20 15.45
C ALA A 40 -16.25 -3.99 15.96
N ILE A 41 -15.11 -3.94 15.28
CA ILE A 41 -13.88 -4.60 15.75
C ILE A 41 -13.30 -3.77 16.89
N PRO A 42 -13.19 -4.34 18.12
CA PRO A 42 -12.55 -3.66 19.25
C PRO A 42 -11.10 -3.28 18.94
N ASP A 43 -10.63 -2.16 19.48
CA ASP A 43 -9.26 -1.68 19.22
C ASP A 43 -8.18 -2.68 19.68
N GLU A 44 -8.44 -3.38 20.77
CA GLU A 44 -7.57 -4.45 21.29
C GLU A 44 -7.45 -5.67 20.39
N ASP A 45 -8.41 -5.86 19.49
CA ASP A 45 -8.43 -6.98 18.53
C ASP A 45 -7.81 -6.62 17.16
N LEU A 46 -7.48 -5.35 16.96
CA LEU A 46 -6.83 -4.93 15.72
C LEU A 46 -5.34 -5.31 15.75
N PRO A 47 -4.81 -5.96 14.71
CA PRO A 47 -3.40 -6.32 14.65
C PRO A 47 -2.50 -5.10 14.47
N PRO A 48 -1.20 -5.18 14.82
CA PRO A 48 -0.22 -4.18 14.40
C PRO A 48 -0.22 -4.04 12.88
N TYR A 49 -0.19 -2.79 12.38
CA TYR A 49 -0.31 -2.48 10.96
C TYR A 49 0.81 -1.54 10.52
N THR A 50 1.49 -1.87 9.43
CA THR A 50 2.50 -0.99 8.82
C THR A 50 2.03 -0.48 7.46
N ILE A 51 2.16 0.81 7.24
CA ILE A 51 1.96 1.47 5.96
C ILE A 51 3.33 1.88 5.42
N LEU A 52 3.64 1.50 4.19
CA LEU A 52 4.82 1.96 3.46
C LEU A 52 4.37 2.99 2.41
N VAL A 53 4.96 4.18 2.46
CA VAL A 53 4.67 5.24 1.50
C VAL A 53 5.97 5.72 0.86
N PRO A 54 6.35 5.17 -0.31
CA PRO A 54 7.49 5.67 -1.06
C PRO A 54 7.13 6.97 -1.77
N ALA A 55 7.91 8.03 -1.55
CA ALA A 55 7.80 9.31 -2.25
C ALA A 55 9.17 9.76 -2.77
N TYR A 56 9.19 10.33 -3.96
CA TYR A 56 10.39 10.88 -4.58
C TYR A 56 10.06 12.08 -5.46
N ASN A 57 10.65 13.24 -5.15
CA ASN A 57 10.44 14.50 -5.83
C ASN A 57 8.95 14.93 -5.87
N GLU A 58 8.28 14.75 -4.72
CA GLU A 58 6.84 15.00 -4.54
C GLU A 58 6.57 15.91 -3.31
N PRO A 59 7.25 17.06 -3.17
CA PRO A 59 7.10 17.91 -1.98
C PRO A 59 5.70 18.51 -1.83
N GLU A 60 4.96 18.67 -2.94
CA GLU A 60 3.62 19.26 -2.96
C GLU A 60 2.53 18.35 -2.38
N VAL A 61 2.70 17.02 -2.43
CA VAL A 61 1.67 16.07 -1.97
C VAL A 61 1.92 15.54 -0.55
N VAL A 62 3.15 15.69 -0.05
CA VAL A 62 3.55 15.12 1.27
C VAL A 62 2.69 15.67 2.41
N GLY A 63 2.28 16.94 2.37
CA GLY A 63 1.45 17.54 3.40
C GLY A 63 0.07 16.91 3.48
N ASP A 64 -0.60 16.73 2.35
CA ASP A 64 -1.92 16.12 2.27
C ASP A 64 -1.86 14.63 2.65
N LEU A 65 -0.81 13.95 2.24
CA LEU A 65 -0.53 12.57 2.64
C LEU A 65 -0.43 12.41 4.16
N ILE A 66 0.39 13.23 4.83
CA ILE A 66 0.55 13.20 6.28
C ILE A 66 -0.79 13.43 6.97
N ALA A 67 -1.58 14.41 6.51
CA ALA A 67 -2.90 14.68 7.05
C ALA A 67 -3.87 13.49 6.86
N ALA A 68 -3.81 12.82 5.70
CA ALA A 68 -4.64 11.64 5.43
C ALA A 68 -4.24 10.45 6.32
N MET A 69 -2.94 10.24 6.57
CA MET A 69 -2.47 9.19 7.49
C MET A 69 -2.91 9.45 8.93
N ASP A 70 -2.87 10.72 9.38
CA ASP A 70 -3.32 11.12 10.70
C ASP A 70 -4.85 11.02 10.88
N ALA A 71 -5.61 11.07 9.79
CA ALA A 71 -7.07 10.90 9.79
C ALA A 71 -7.52 9.42 9.84
N LEU A 72 -6.63 8.46 9.75
CA LEU A 72 -6.97 7.04 9.81
C LEU A 72 -7.55 6.65 11.17
N GLU A 73 -8.71 6.00 11.16
CA GLU A 73 -9.37 5.45 12.36
C GLU A 73 -8.69 4.11 12.75
N TYR A 74 -7.47 4.19 13.29
CA TYR A 74 -6.71 3.03 13.77
C TYR A 74 -5.98 3.37 15.08
N PRO A 75 -5.84 2.43 16.05
CA PRO A 75 -5.11 2.69 17.28
C PRO A 75 -3.67 3.13 17.01
N ARG A 76 -3.27 4.26 17.59
CA ARG A 76 -1.95 4.88 17.37
C ARG A 76 -0.79 3.97 17.80
N ASP A 77 -0.97 3.21 18.86
CA ASP A 77 0.01 2.24 19.38
C ASP A 77 0.13 0.98 18.52
N ARG A 78 -0.75 0.81 17.53
CA ARG A 78 -0.78 -0.32 16.60
C ARG A 78 -0.59 0.09 15.13
N LEU A 79 -0.38 1.37 14.87
CA LEU A 79 -0.17 1.91 13.53
C LEU A 79 1.26 2.44 13.37
N GLN A 80 1.96 1.93 12.37
CA GLN A 80 3.25 2.42 11.94
C GLN A 80 3.14 2.91 10.49
N VAL A 81 3.50 4.15 10.24
CA VAL A 81 3.61 4.71 8.88
C VAL A 81 5.07 5.01 8.59
N LEU A 82 5.64 4.36 7.60
CA LEU A 82 7.00 4.59 7.14
C LEU A 82 6.97 5.41 5.85
N LEU A 83 7.27 6.70 5.96
CA LEU A 83 7.45 7.59 4.81
C LEU A 83 8.87 7.41 4.27
N LEU A 84 8.97 6.77 3.11
CA LEU A 84 10.22 6.33 2.51
C LEU A 84 10.70 7.37 1.52
N LEU A 85 11.68 8.19 1.91
CA LEU A 85 12.23 9.26 1.09
C LEU A 85 13.66 8.92 0.64
N GLU A 86 13.98 9.12 -0.64
CA GLU A 86 15.37 8.99 -1.08
C GLU A 86 16.24 10.03 -0.37
N ALA A 87 17.39 9.62 0.17
CA ALA A 87 18.21 10.45 1.04
C ALA A 87 18.82 11.68 0.33
N ASP A 88 18.80 11.72 -0.99
CA ASP A 88 19.25 12.84 -1.82
C ASP A 88 18.10 13.76 -2.30
N ASP A 89 16.86 13.46 -1.94
CA ASP A 89 15.69 14.32 -2.22
C ASP A 89 15.42 15.30 -1.09
N GLN A 90 16.29 16.29 -0.95
CA GLN A 90 16.22 17.27 0.14
C GLN A 90 14.92 18.07 0.11
N THR A 91 14.36 18.32 -1.08
CA THR A 91 13.12 19.12 -1.25
C THR A 91 11.93 18.43 -0.60
N THR A 92 11.73 17.14 -0.89
CA THR A 92 10.62 16.35 -0.30
C THR A 92 10.87 16.10 1.20
N ILE A 93 12.13 15.89 1.61
CA ILE A 93 12.49 15.75 3.03
C ILE A 93 12.15 17.01 3.82
N ASP A 94 12.47 18.18 3.30
CA ASP A 94 12.20 19.45 3.98
C ASP A 94 10.70 19.73 4.06
N ALA A 95 9.94 19.41 3.00
CA ALA A 95 8.48 19.51 3.00
C ALA A 95 7.86 18.59 4.06
N ALA A 96 8.31 17.34 4.15
CA ALA A 96 7.83 16.39 5.15
C ALA A 96 8.12 16.86 6.58
N LYS A 97 9.32 17.35 6.85
CA LYS A 97 9.70 17.90 8.16
C LYS A 97 8.92 19.15 8.53
N ALA A 98 8.56 19.99 7.55
CA ALA A 98 7.78 21.20 7.78
C ALA A 98 6.34 20.91 8.24
N CYS A 99 5.81 19.72 7.99
CA CYS A 99 4.48 19.29 8.47
C CYS A 99 4.44 19.02 9.97
N GLY A 100 5.60 18.96 10.64
CA GLY A 100 5.70 18.67 12.06
C GLY A 100 5.91 17.20 12.39
N GLU A 101 5.93 16.90 13.70
CA GLU A 101 6.06 15.53 14.20
C GLU A 101 4.70 14.86 14.27
N SER A 102 4.65 13.59 13.91
CA SER A 102 3.48 12.71 14.07
C SER A 102 3.89 11.48 14.89
N ASP A 103 3.01 11.05 15.79
CA ASP A 103 3.26 9.90 16.67
C ASP A 103 3.31 8.57 15.91
N VAL A 104 2.75 8.52 14.69
CA VAL A 104 2.65 7.29 13.90
C VAL A 104 3.53 7.30 12.65
N ILE A 105 4.00 8.49 12.21
CA ILE A 105 4.76 8.65 10.97
C ILE A 105 6.25 8.74 11.27
N THR A 106 7.03 7.83 10.69
CA THR A 106 8.48 7.86 10.73
C THR A 106 9.03 8.13 9.34
N ILE A 107 9.81 9.19 9.18
CA ILE A 107 10.54 9.46 7.95
C ILE A 107 11.76 8.54 7.92
N LEU A 108 11.80 7.65 6.92
CA LEU A 108 12.91 6.72 6.70
C LEU A 108 13.68 7.14 5.44
N LEU A 109 14.93 7.52 5.62
CA LEU A 109 15.79 7.89 4.50
C LEU A 109 16.35 6.67 3.81
N VAL A 110 15.94 6.46 2.56
CA VAL A 110 16.38 5.33 1.73
C VAL A 110 17.74 5.67 1.13
N PRO A 111 18.78 4.84 1.31
CA PRO A 111 20.09 5.08 0.73
C PRO A 111 20.02 5.18 -0.80
N PRO A 112 20.70 6.16 -1.41
CA PRO A 112 20.72 6.33 -2.86
C PRO A 112 21.38 5.12 -3.51
N ALA A 113 20.67 4.46 -4.41
CA ALA A 113 21.17 3.35 -5.23
C ALA A 113 20.36 3.22 -6.51
N GLU A 114 20.98 2.75 -7.57
CA GLU A 114 20.29 2.46 -8.82
C GLU A 114 19.80 0.99 -8.88
N PRO A 115 18.66 0.70 -9.51
CA PRO A 115 17.71 1.67 -10.08
C PRO A 115 16.85 2.35 -8.98
N ARG A 116 16.53 3.64 -9.14
CA ARG A 116 15.62 4.37 -8.25
C ARG A 116 14.19 4.00 -8.59
N THR A 117 13.62 3.13 -7.80
CA THR A 117 12.26 2.60 -8.05
C THR A 117 11.48 2.45 -6.75
N LYS A 118 10.15 2.60 -6.82
CA LYS A 118 9.25 2.35 -5.68
C LYS A 118 9.49 0.97 -5.03
N PRO A 119 9.65 -0.15 -5.79
CA PRO A 119 9.98 -1.44 -5.16
C PRO A 119 11.27 -1.45 -4.36
N LYS A 120 12.32 -0.71 -4.78
CA LYS A 120 13.57 -0.60 -4.00
C LYS A 120 13.30 0.06 -2.65
N ALA A 121 12.60 1.19 -2.64
CA ALA A 121 12.26 1.90 -1.41
C ALA A 121 11.38 1.04 -0.49
N CYS A 122 10.34 0.39 -1.05
CA CYS A 122 9.48 -0.51 -0.28
C CYS A 122 10.25 -1.69 0.30
N ASN A 123 11.16 -2.32 -0.46
CA ASN A 123 12.01 -3.41 0.05
C ASN A 123 12.92 -2.95 1.20
N TYR A 124 13.42 -1.72 1.13
CA TYR A 124 14.19 -1.14 2.23
C TYR A 124 13.30 -0.90 3.46
N GLY A 125 12.11 -0.31 3.26
CA GLY A 125 11.12 -0.06 4.31
C GLY A 125 10.64 -1.33 5.01
N LEU A 126 10.50 -2.44 4.29
CA LEU A 126 10.07 -3.74 4.85
C LEU A 126 11.00 -4.26 5.96
N HIS A 127 12.28 -3.90 5.97
CA HIS A 127 13.18 -4.26 7.06
C HIS A 127 12.85 -3.58 8.39
N PHE A 128 12.07 -2.50 8.36
CA PHE A 128 11.66 -1.72 9.52
C PHE A 128 10.18 -1.89 9.85
N ALA A 129 9.44 -2.61 9.02
CA ALA A 129 8.04 -2.90 9.25
C ALA A 129 7.86 -3.83 10.45
N THR A 130 6.96 -3.46 11.36
CA THR A 130 6.66 -4.20 12.59
C THR A 130 5.23 -4.75 12.63
N GLY A 131 4.41 -4.38 11.65
CA GLY A 131 3.02 -4.81 11.56
C GLY A 131 2.84 -6.24 11.05
N ASP A 132 1.81 -6.90 11.52
CA ASP A 132 1.37 -8.21 11.00
C ASP A 132 0.76 -8.06 9.60
N ILE A 133 0.20 -6.88 9.31
CA ILE A 133 -0.31 -6.50 8.00
C ILE A 133 0.52 -5.33 7.47
N VAL A 134 0.91 -5.43 6.20
CA VAL A 134 1.65 -4.37 5.51
C VAL A 134 0.85 -3.92 4.29
N THR A 135 0.70 -2.62 4.11
CA THR A 135 0.16 -2.03 2.89
C THR A 135 1.12 -1.02 2.28
N ILE A 136 0.99 -0.79 0.99
CA ILE A 136 1.73 0.24 0.26
C ILE A 136 0.72 1.22 -0.28
N PHE A 137 0.90 2.50 0.03
CA PHE A 137 0.18 3.60 -0.63
C PHE A 137 1.15 4.39 -1.49
N ASP A 138 0.67 4.89 -2.62
CA ASP A 138 1.38 5.91 -3.37
C ASP A 138 1.25 7.26 -2.64
N ALA A 139 2.19 8.17 -2.84
CA ALA A 139 2.19 9.45 -2.12
C ALA A 139 0.96 10.33 -2.45
N GLU A 140 0.32 10.10 -3.58
CA GLU A 140 -0.92 10.76 -4.02
C GLU A 140 -2.20 10.06 -3.53
N ASP A 141 -2.09 8.88 -2.90
CA ASP A 141 -3.24 8.15 -2.39
C ASP A 141 -3.76 8.77 -1.10
N LEU A 142 -5.06 9.03 -1.05
CA LEU A 142 -5.77 9.52 0.13
C LEU A 142 -6.70 8.42 0.66
N PRO A 143 -6.22 7.55 1.55
CA PRO A 143 -7.03 6.45 2.08
C PRO A 143 -8.23 6.98 2.89
N GLU A 144 -9.35 6.26 2.79
CA GLU A 144 -10.50 6.53 3.65
C GLU A 144 -10.18 6.21 5.13
N PRO A 145 -10.72 6.96 6.10
CA PRO A 145 -10.42 6.76 7.52
C PRO A 145 -10.59 5.32 8.02
N LEU A 146 -11.57 4.57 7.51
CA LEU A 146 -11.85 3.19 7.90
C LEU A 146 -11.14 2.13 7.03
N GLN A 147 -10.31 2.53 6.06
CA GLN A 147 -9.75 1.58 5.10
C GLN A 147 -8.97 0.45 5.76
N LEU A 148 -8.15 0.72 6.76
CA LEU A 148 -7.38 -0.30 7.45
C LEU A 148 -8.26 -1.28 8.23
N ARG A 149 -9.30 -0.78 8.91
CA ARG A 149 -10.28 -1.62 9.62
C ARG A 149 -11.04 -2.51 8.66
N ARG A 150 -11.42 -2.00 7.47
CA ARG A 150 -12.06 -2.81 6.43
C ARG A 150 -11.15 -3.92 5.93
N VAL A 151 -9.85 -3.65 5.76
CA VAL A 151 -8.86 -4.68 5.39
C VAL A 151 -8.77 -5.76 6.46
N VAL A 152 -8.70 -5.40 7.74
CA VAL A 152 -8.69 -6.36 8.86
C VAL A 152 -9.98 -7.17 8.88
N ALA A 153 -11.15 -6.54 8.72
CA ALA A 153 -12.43 -7.24 8.66
C ALA A 153 -12.49 -8.23 7.49
N ALA A 154 -11.99 -7.81 6.31
CA ALA A 154 -11.93 -8.69 5.15
C ALA A 154 -11.05 -9.93 5.39
N PHE A 155 -9.88 -9.77 6.02
CA PHE A 155 -9.01 -10.90 6.35
C PHE A 155 -9.65 -11.88 7.35
N ARG A 156 -10.45 -11.38 8.31
CA ARG A 156 -11.16 -12.24 9.27
C ARG A 156 -12.21 -13.15 8.62
N ASP A 157 -12.81 -12.70 7.51
CA ASP A 157 -13.83 -13.44 6.79
C ASP A 157 -13.26 -14.35 5.69
N LEU A 158 -11.96 -14.23 5.40
CA LEU A 158 -11.28 -14.98 4.35
C LEU A 158 -10.60 -16.23 4.92
N PRO A 159 -10.39 -17.28 4.09
CA PRO A 159 -9.62 -18.45 4.50
C PRO A 159 -8.16 -18.10 4.85
N ASP A 160 -7.55 -18.84 5.79
CA ASP A 160 -6.19 -18.61 6.30
C ASP A 160 -5.09 -18.65 5.23
N ASN A 161 -5.36 -19.19 4.06
CA ASN A 161 -4.42 -19.24 2.93
C ASN A 161 -4.46 -17.97 2.05
N VAL A 162 -5.30 -16.99 2.37
CA VAL A 162 -5.33 -15.71 1.68
C VAL A 162 -4.29 -14.78 2.29
N ALA A 163 -3.26 -14.48 1.52
CA ALA A 163 -2.14 -13.62 1.96
C ALA A 163 -2.25 -12.17 1.50
N CYS A 164 -3.19 -11.84 0.61
CA CYS A 164 -3.32 -10.50 0.05
C CYS A 164 -4.78 -10.16 -0.24
N VAL A 165 -5.17 -8.95 0.12
CA VAL A 165 -6.42 -8.32 -0.33
C VAL A 165 -6.05 -7.02 -1.05
N GLN A 166 -6.74 -6.74 -2.15
CA GLN A 166 -6.53 -5.51 -2.91
C GLN A 166 -7.73 -4.58 -2.71
N ALA A 167 -7.48 -3.38 -2.22
CA ALA A 167 -8.49 -2.34 -2.17
C ALA A 167 -8.84 -1.88 -3.60
N LYS A 168 -10.09 -1.45 -3.79
CA LYS A 168 -10.48 -0.74 -5.00
C LYS A 168 -10.11 0.72 -4.79
N LEU A 169 -9.26 1.23 -5.64
CA LEU A 169 -8.94 2.65 -5.75
C LEU A 169 -10.06 3.41 -6.45
#